data_8075cbd88bf1a103b12b33764708210b
#
_entry.id   8075cbd88bf1a103b12b33764708210b
#
_cell.length_a   1.000
_cell.length_b   1.000
_cell.length_c   1.000
_cell.angle_alpha   90.00
_cell.angle_beta   90.00
_cell.angle_gamma   90.00
#
_symmetry.space_group_name_H-M   'P 1'
#
loop_
_entity.id
_entity.type
_entity.pdbx_description
1 polymer ?
#
loop_
_entity_poly.entity_id
_entity_poly.type
_entity_poly.pdbx_seq_one_letter_code
_entity_poly.pdbx_strand_id
1 'polypeptide(L)'
;MKGKKVFLAILILLGLGLIFIYPVERGLALRAYEDYRSAQGIGEENIESEEVFRDYKNGGYKIIASYKDDPGLTYYYSYYPWTHRRGENLCFNRIFLNISNSHEQLGPPYENKCKYPPLYE
;
A
#
# COMPACT_ATOMS: atom_id res chain seq x y z
N MET A 1 4.87 -35.46 25.87
CA MET A 1 5.81 -35.05 24.83
C MET A 1 5.16 -34.60 23.53
N LYS A 2 3.97 -35.10 23.23
CA LYS A 2 3.19 -34.55 22.09
C LYS A 2 2.87 -33.07 22.25
N GLY A 3 2.63 -32.58 23.49
CA GLY A 3 2.35 -31.19 23.75
C GLY A 3 3.50 -30.24 23.43
N LYS A 4 4.74 -30.65 23.65
CA LYS A 4 5.91 -29.84 23.33
C LYS A 4 6.09 -29.67 21.82
N LYS A 5 5.83 -30.72 21.03
CA LYS A 5 5.93 -30.69 19.58
C LYS A 5 4.85 -29.81 18.98
N VAL A 6 3.63 -29.87 19.51
CA VAL A 6 2.51 -29.03 19.08
C VAL A 6 2.79 -27.58 19.41
N PHE A 7 3.29 -27.32 20.61
CA PHE A 7 3.64 -25.95 21.04
C PHE A 7 4.74 -25.36 20.13
N LEU A 8 5.78 -26.15 19.83
CA LEU A 8 6.85 -25.74 18.95
C LEU A 8 6.32 -25.44 17.52
N ALA A 9 5.43 -26.30 17.01
CA ALA A 9 4.81 -26.09 15.70
C ALA A 9 4.01 -24.78 15.65
N ILE A 10 3.26 -24.49 16.71
CA ILE A 10 2.49 -23.22 16.82
C ILE A 10 3.43 -22.02 16.83
N LEU A 11 4.53 -22.10 17.59
CA LEU A 11 5.53 -21.02 17.62
C LEU A 11 6.16 -20.78 16.24
N ILE A 12 6.47 -21.85 15.52
CA ILE A 12 7.04 -21.75 14.17
C ILE A 12 6.04 -21.09 13.22
N LEU A 13 4.77 -21.50 13.28
CA LEU A 13 3.73 -20.90 12.44
C LEU A 13 3.52 -19.42 12.73
N LEU A 14 3.53 -19.03 14.02
CA LEU A 14 3.43 -17.63 14.41
C LEU A 14 4.63 -16.82 13.92
N GLY A 15 5.82 -17.38 14.03
CA GLY A 15 7.04 -16.75 13.55
C GLY A 15 7.03 -16.53 12.04
N LEU A 16 6.60 -17.54 11.29
CA LEU A 16 6.47 -17.45 9.83
C LEU A 16 5.43 -16.39 9.44
N GLY A 17 4.32 -16.33 10.16
CA GLY A 17 3.29 -15.32 9.95
C GLY A 17 3.80 -13.91 10.17
N LEU A 18 4.57 -13.68 11.23
CA LEU A 18 5.19 -12.40 11.53
C LEU A 18 6.22 -12.00 10.47
N ILE A 19 7.02 -12.96 10.01
CA ILE A 19 8.00 -12.73 8.94
C ILE A 19 7.27 -12.34 7.65
N PHE A 20 6.15 -12.99 7.33
CA PHE A 20 5.36 -12.61 6.15
C PHE A 20 4.79 -11.20 6.30
N ILE A 21 4.15 -10.88 7.43
CA ILE A 21 3.46 -9.59 7.62
C ILE A 21 4.42 -8.42 7.62
N TYR A 22 5.53 -8.51 8.33
CA TYR A 22 6.42 -7.35 8.50
C TYR A 22 7.47 -7.21 7.39
N PRO A 23 8.42 -8.12 7.20
CA PRO A 23 9.44 -7.90 6.15
C PRO A 23 8.97 -8.24 4.74
N VAL A 24 8.25 -9.34 4.53
CA VAL A 24 7.88 -9.81 3.18
C VAL A 24 6.77 -8.96 2.59
N GLU A 25 5.67 -8.79 3.30
CA GLU A 25 4.54 -7.99 2.84
C GLU A 25 4.94 -6.52 2.66
N ARG A 26 5.73 -5.99 3.58
CA ARG A 26 6.25 -4.62 3.47
C ARG A 26 7.10 -4.45 2.21
N GLY A 27 7.96 -5.42 1.92
CA GLY A 27 8.77 -5.41 0.70
C GLY A 27 7.93 -5.48 -0.56
N LEU A 28 6.89 -6.30 -0.57
CA LEU A 28 5.94 -6.38 -1.69
C LEU A 28 5.19 -5.06 -1.87
N ALA A 29 4.77 -4.45 -0.77
CA ALA A 29 4.08 -3.16 -0.79
C ALA A 29 4.95 -2.06 -1.38
N LEU A 30 6.21 -1.97 -0.94
CA LEU A 30 7.15 -0.98 -1.45
C LEU A 30 7.43 -1.17 -2.93
N ARG A 31 7.58 -2.41 -3.37
CA ARG A 31 7.80 -2.72 -4.78
C ARG A 31 6.58 -2.34 -5.63
N ALA A 32 5.38 -2.68 -5.15
CA ALA A 32 4.14 -2.31 -5.85
C ALA A 32 4.00 -0.79 -5.95
N TYR A 33 4.33 -0.08 -4.88
CA TYR A 33 4.34 1.37 -4.85
C TYR A 33 5.34 1.96 -5.85
N GLU A 34 6.57 1.44 -5.88
CA GLU A 34 7.59 1.91 -6.82
C GLU A 34 7.18 1.67 -8.28
N ASP A 35 6.60 0.51 -8.57
CA ASP A 35 6.09 0.19 -9.91
C ASP A 35 4.95 1.12 -10.32
N TYR A 36 4.03 1.38 -9.39
CA TYR A 36 2.91 2.29 -9.63
C TYR A 36 3.40 3.71 -9.87
N ARG A 37 4.30 4.20 -9.02
CA ARG A 37 4.88 5.52 -9.13
C ARG A 37 5.64 5.68 -10.45
N SER A 38 6.42 4.67 -10.85
CA SER A 38 7.14 4.67 -12.13
C SER A 38 6.17 4.73 -13.31
N ALA A 39 5.06 4.02 -13.24
CA ALA A 39 4.03 4.05 -14.27
C ALA A 39 3.33 5.42 -14.34
N GLN A 40 3.26 6.14 -13.22
CA GLN A 40 2.76 7.51 -13.19
C GLN A 40 3.79 8.54 -13.71
N GLY A 41 5.04 8.11 -13.91
CA GLY A 41 6.11 9.00 -14.38
C GLY A 41 6.77 9.82 -13.27
N ILE A 42 6.67 9.36 -12.02
CA ILE A 42 7.21 10.08 -10.87
C ILE A 42 8.60 9.50 -10.51
N GLY A 43 9.62 10.34 -10.58
CA GLY A 43 10.97 9.96 -10.17
C GLY A 43 11.20 10.11 -8.66
N GLU A 44 12.21 9.42 -8.14
CA GLU A 44 12.57 9.51 -6.72
C GLU A 44 12.97 10.91 -6.29
N GLU A 45 13.58 11.67 -7.17
CA GLU A 45 14.02 13.04 -6.93
C GLU A 45 12.86 14.01 -6.70
N ASN A 46 11.65 13.61 -7.10
CA ASN A 46 10.43 14.41 -6.93
C ASN A 46 9.72 14.15 -5.60
N ILE A 47 10.16 13.17 -4.83
CA ILE A 47 9.54 12.84 -3.55
C ILE A 47 9.97 13.86 -2.50
N GLU A 48 9.00 14.58 -1.94
CA GLU A 48 9.24 15.52 -0.85
C GLU A 48 9.22 14.79 0.49
N SER A 49 8.23 13.94 0.69
CA SER A 49 8.12 13.11 1.90
C SER A 49 7.48 11.79 1.57
N GLU A 50 7.83 10.76 2.35
CA GLU A 50 7.32 9.41 2.17
C GLU A 50 7.28 8.71 3.52
N GLU A 51 6.16 8.10 3.84
CA GLU A 51 5.96 7.37 5.08
C GLU A 51 5.28 6.04 4.78
N VAL A 52 5.78 4.97 5.38
CA VAL A 52 5.28 3.61 5.19
C VAL A 52 4.85 3.04 6.53
N PHE A 53 3.65 2.50 6.62
CA PHE A 53 3.18 1.87 7.85
C PHE A 53 2.18 0.74 7.58
N ARG A 54 2.07 -0.16 8.56
CA ARG A 54 1.09 -1.24 8.54
C ARG A 54 -0.28 -0.70 8.93
N ASP A 55 -1.29 -0.99 8.12
CA ASP A 55 -2.67 -0.61 8.44
C ASP A 55 -3.34 -1.74 9.23
N TYR A 56 -3.43 -1.58 10.54
CA TYR A 56 -4.04 -2.58 11.41
C TYR A 56 -5.57 -2.58 11.37
N LYS A 57 -6.16 -1.53 10.85
CA LYS A 57 -7.62 -1.42 10.76
C LYS A 57 -8.17 -2.13 9.53
N ASN A 58 -7.55 -1.88 8.38
CA ASN A 58 -8.04 -2.39 7.09
C ASN A 58 -7.17 -3.51 6.50
N GLY A 59 -6.04 -3.79 7.15
CA GLY A 59 -5.04 -4.74 6.65
C GLY A 59 -4.14 -4.13 5.59
N GLY A 60 -3.08 -4.83 5.23
CA GLY A 60 -2.12 -4.36 4.24
C GLY A 60 -1.20 -3.26 4.74
N TYR A 61 -0.57 -2.56 3.81
CA TYR A 61 0.34 -1.45 4.09
C TYR A 61 -0.14 -0.18 3.41
N LYS A 62 0.16 0.95 4.03
CA LYS A 62 -0.08 2.26 3.44
C LYS A 62 1.21 3.02 3.27
N ILE A 63 1.34 3.70 2.15
CA ILE A 63 2.45 4.61 1.86
C ILE A 63 1.85 5.98 1.63
N ILE A 64 2.28 6.95 2.42
CA ILE A 64 1.83 8.34 2.31
C ILE A 64 2.96 9.12 1.68
N ALA A 65 2.73 9.69 0.53
CA ALA A 65 3.76 10.42 -0.22
C ALA A 65 3.30 11.81 -0.58
N SER A 66 4.25 12.75 -0.59
CA SER A 66 4.05 14.10 -1.09
C SER A 66 5.11 14.37 -2.14
N TYR A 67 4.74 15.05 -3.22
CA TYR A 67 5.63 15.31 -4.35
C TYR A 67 5.91 16.79 -4.48
N LYS A 68 7.16 17.12 -4.84
CA LYS A 68 7.63 18.51 -4.92
C LYS A 68 6.91 19.30 -6.00
N ASP A 69 6.55 18.67 -7.12
CA ASP A 69 5.89 19.31 -8.24
C ASP A 69 4.35 19.30 -8.16
N ASP A 70 3.82 18.79 -7.07
CA ASP A 70 2.36 18.81 -6.81
C ASP A 70 2.11 19.17 -5.35
N PRO A 71 2.52 20.38 -4.92
CA PRO A 71 2.39 20.78 -3.52
C PRO A 71 0.93 20.92 -3.09
N GLY A 72 0.69 20.65 -1.80
CA GLY A 72 -0.65 20.75 -1.23
C GLY A 72 -1.48 19.49 -1.37
N LEU A 73 -0.99 18.49 -2.09
CA LEU A 73 -1.68 17.21 -2.24
C LEU A 73 -0.89 16.11 -1.54
N THR A 74 -1.63 15.20 -0.91
CA THR A 74 -1.07 14.00 -0.28
C THR A 74 -1.59 12.78 -1.02
N TYR A 75 -0.66 11.91 -1.39
CA TYR A 75 -0.95 10.70 -2.13
C TYR A 75 -0.91 9.52 -1.18
N TYR A 76 -2.05 8.82 -1.06
CA TYR A 76 -2.22 7.66 -0.18
C TYR A 76 -2.28 6.39 -1.02
N TYR A 77 -1.22 5.60 -0.98
CA TYR A 77 -1.17 4.31 -1.66
C TYR A 77 -1.52 3.21 -0.65
N SER A 78 -2.53 2.42 -0.96
CA SER A 78 -2.95 1.30 -0.11
C SER A 78 -2.62 0.00 -0.80
N TYR A 79 -1.77 -0.82 -0.19
CA TYR A 79 -1.34 -2.11 -0.73
C TYR A 79 -2.02 -3.25 0.03
N TYR A 80 -2.52 -4.23 -0.73
CA TYR A 80 -3.09 -5.46 -0.19
C TYR A 80 -2.46 -6.65 -0.90
N PRO A 81 -1.91 -7.64 -0.15
CA PRO A 81 -1.36 -8.84 -0.78
C PRO A 81 -2.43 -9.65 -1.51
N TRP A 82 -3.68 -9.59 -1.02
CA TRP A 82 -4.85 -10.12 -1.71
C TRP A 82 -6.06 -9.27 -1.38
N THR A 83 -6.98 -9.18 -2.33
CA THR A 83 -8.26 -8.52 -2.12
C THR A 83 -9.38 -9.32 -2.78
N HIS A 84 -10.55 -9.26 -2.16
CA HIS A 84 -11.77 -9.86 -2.69
C HIS A 84 -12.91 -8.88 -2.49
N ARG A 85 -13.27 -8.20 -3.57
CA ARG A 85 -14.40 -7.29 -3.55
C ARG A 85 -15.66 -8.06 -3.88
N ARG A 86 -16.79 -7.61 -3.34
CA ARG A 86 -18.10 -8.21 -3.59
C ARG A 86 -18.39 -8.29 -5.09
N GLY A 87 -18.61 -9.49 -5.59
CA GLY A 87 -18.87 -9.72 -7.01
C GLY A 87 -17.64 -9.84 -7.89
N GLU A 88 -16.44 -9.75 -7.33
CA GLU A 88 -15.19 -9.88 -8.05
C GLU A 88 -14.41 -11.11 -7.60
N ASN A 89 -13.52 -11.59 -8.48
CA ASN A 89 -12.61 -12.68 -8.16
C ASN A 89 -11.53 -12.23 -7.17
N LEU A 90 -10.95 -13.19 -6.46
CA LEU A 90 -9.79 -12.92 -5.59
C LEU A 90 -8.62 -12.39 -6.44
N CYS A 91 -8.11 -11.25 -6.05
CA CYS A 91 -6.98 -10.60 -6.71
C CYS A 91 -5.79 -10.50 -5.76
N PHE A 92 -4.59 -10.66 -6.30
CA PHE A 92 -3.34 -10.61 -5.53
C PHE A 92 -2.51 -9.39 -5.92
N ASN A 93 -1.68 -8.93 -4.99
CA ASN A 93 -0.71 -7.87 -5.22
C ASN A 93 -1.35 -6.58 -5.76
N ARG A 94 -2.37 -6.10 -5.06
CA ARG A 94 -3.15 -4.92 -5.49
C ARG A 94 -2.72 -3.68 -4.74
N ILE A 95 -2.65 -2.58 -5.48
CA ILE A 95 -2.39 -1.26 -4.90
C ILE A 95 -3.43 -0.26 -5.40
N PHE A 96 -3.91 0.58 -4.50
CA PHE A 96 -4.91 1.60 -4.79
C PHE A 96 -4.37 2.97 -4.38
N LEU A 97 -4.71 3.99 -5.15
CA LEU A 97 -4.30 5.35 -4.87
C LEU A 97 -5.50 6.20 -4.51
N ASN A 98 -5.41 6.90 -3.38
CA ASN A 98 -6.33 7.97 -3.01
C ASN A 98 -5.52 9.25 -2.88
N ILE A 99 -6.06 10.36 -3.36
CA ILE A 99 -5.40 11.66 -3.33
C ILE A 99 -6.25 12.61 -2.52
N SER A 100 -5.61 13.35 -1.61
CA SER A 100 -6.31 14.26 -0.71
C SER A 100 -5.61 15.61 -0.69
N ASN A 101 -6.40 16.69 -0.63
CA ASN A 101 -5.86 18.01 -0.32
C ASN A 101 -6.07 18.29 1.18
N SER A 102 -5.77 19.49 1.65
CA SER A 102 -5.88 19.84 3.07
C SER A 102 -7.32 19.86 3.60
N HIS A 103 -8.32 19.76 2.75
CA HIS A 103 -9.73 19.88 3.13
C HIS A 103 -10.57 18.65 2.81
N GLU A 104 -10.27 17.96 1.69
CA GLU A 104 -11.09 16.85 1.24
C GLU A 104 -10.32 15.84 0.39
N GLN A 105 -10.88 14.64 0.26
CA GLN A 105 -10.38 13.63 -0.64
C GLN A 105 -10.84 13.96 -2.05
N LEU A 106 -9.92 13.91 -3.02
CA LEU A 106 -10.26 14.15 -4.41
C LEU A 106 -10.98 12.96 -5.00
N GLY A 107 -11.98 13.24 -5.84
CA GLY A 107 -12.72 12.23 -6.59
C GLY A 107 -12.63 12.47 -8.08
N PRO A 108 -13.09 11.51 -8.91
CA PRO A 108 -13.14 11.71 -10.36
C PRO A 108 -14.09 12.86 -10.72
N PRO A 109 -13.85 13.59 -11.83
CA PRO A 109 -12.65 13.48 -12.66
C PRO A 109 -11.42 14.12 -12.02
N TYR A 110 -10.27 13.47 -12.20
CA TYR A 110 -9.00 13.99 -11.61
C TYR A 110 -8.34 15.07 -12.49
N GLU A 111 -8.83 15.25 -13.68
CA GLU A 111 -8.30 16.23 -14.63
C GLU A 111 -8.31 17.63 -14.02
N ASN A 112 -7.16 18.30 -14.06
CA ASN A 112 -6.92 19.63 -13.49
C ASN A 112 -6.97 19.70 -11.96
N LYS A 113 -7.11 18.56 -11.26
CA LYS A 113 -7.13 18.50 -9.79
C LYS A 113 -5.80 18.03 -9.21
N CYS A 114 -5.09 17.16 -9.93
CA CYS A 114 -3.81 16.64 -9.51
C CYS A 114 -2.93 16.37 -10.71
N LYS A 115 -1.62 16.32 -10.48
CA LYS A 115 -0.64 16.07 -11.54
C LYS A 115 -0.53 14.59 -11.90
N TYR A 116 -0.70 13.74 -10.91
CA TYR A 116 -0.54 12.28 -11.06
C TYR A 116 -1.81 11.55 -10.66
N PRO A 117 -2.81 11.47 -11.55
CA PRO A 117 -4.07 10.79 -11.22
C PRO A 117 -3.88 9.28 -11.08
N PRO A 118 -4.82 8.58 -10.40
CA PRO A 118 -4.77 7.13 -10.30
C PRO A 118 -4.72 6.47 -11.68
N LEU A 119 -3.93 5.41 -11.80
CA LEU A 119 -3.77 4.67 -13.05
C LEU A 119 -5.01 3.83 -13.39
N TYR A 120 -5.75 3.42 -12.36
CA TYR A 120 -6.99 2.67 -12.49
C TYR A 120 -7.88 2.95 -11.28
N GLU A 121 -9.14 2.75 -11.44
CA GLU A 121 -10.14 2.96 -10.39
C GLU A 121 -10.52 1.67 -9.66
#